data_ceef4d5f3e18255caae1798724ea9af4
#
_entry.id   ceef4d5f3e18255caae1798724ea9af4
#
_cell.length_a   1.000
_cell.length_b   1.000
_cell.length_c   1.000
_cell.angle_alpha   90.00
_cell.angle_beta   90.00
_cell.angle_gamma   90.00
#
_symmetry.space_group_name_H-M   'P 1'
#
loop_
_entity.id
_entity.type
_entity.pdbx_description
1 polymer ?
#
loop_
_entity_poly.entity_id
_entity_poly.type
_entity_poly.pdbx_seq_one_letter_code
_entity_poly.pdbx_strand_id
1 'polypeptide(L)'
;MPELLKAYPDKKTNYSLLCESREEIYRNFYKNSDYPAATVIGIEGNKILIYFLAASCETYEVIENERQVSSYNYPQNIFSEKPMFSRAVSFSFKDNIQKKIMISGTASIKGYESVHESDVAKQLDEALKNYKTFAKLESNPSNICRVYLTKYQTENLSIVTKKLENFFGTNQYILLQGDICRSELLIEIEGVSNA
;
A
#
# COMPACT_ATOMS: atom_id res chain seq x y z
N MET A 1 12.76 -1.39 3.63
CA MET A 1 13.40 -0.51 4.63
C MET A 1 13.75 -1.34 5.86
N PRO A 2 14.99 -1.43 6.30
CA PRO A 2 15.37 -2.20 7.48
C PRO A 2 14.74 -1.64 8.75
N GLU A 3 14.41 -2.54 9.69
CA GLU A 3 13.92 -2.16 11.02
C GLU A 3 12.81 -1.08 11.00
N LEU A 4 11.83 -1.24 10.10
CA LEU A 4 10.81 -0.23 9.79
C LEU A 4 10.15 0.38 11.04
N LEU A 5 9.82 -0.47 12.01
CA LEU A 5 9.15 -0.09 13.25
C LEU A 5 10.10 0.04 14.46
N LYS A 6 11.41 0.06 14.24
CA LYS A 6 12.37 0.28 15.32
C LYS A 6 12.16 1.68 15.91
N ALA A 7 11.83 1.70 17.20
CA ALA A 7 11.64 2.93 17.93
C ALA A 7 12.95 3.48 18.50
N TYR A 8 13.08 4.80 18.50
CA TYR A 8 14.14 5.58 19.13
C TYR A 8 13.69 6.14 20.50
N PRO A 9 14.60 6.70 21.31
CA PRO A 9 14.25 7.24 22.63
C PRO A 9 13.13 8.29 22.62
N ASP A 10 13.01 9.07 21.56
CA ASP A 10 11.95 10.06 21.32
C ASP A 10 10.63 9.43 20.82
N LYS A 11 10.54 8.09 20.82
CA LYS A 11 9.43 7.28 20.32
C LYS A 11 9.19 7.35 18.80
N LYS A 12 10.01 8.06 18.04
CA LYS A 12 9.96 8.01 16.57
C LYS A 12 10.46 6.65 16.08
N THR A 13 9.88 6.18 14.98
CA THR A 13 10.32 4.99 14.27
C THR A 13 11.00 5.35 12.95
N ASN A 14 11.70 4.41 12.33
CA ASN A 14 12.21 4.63 10.98
C ASN A 14 11.10 4.99 10.00
N TYR A 15 9.91 4.41 10.18
CA TYR A 15 8.75 4.76 9.36
C TYR A 15 8.28 6.20 9.61
N SER A 16 8.17 6.63 10.86
CA SER A 16 7.73 7.99 11.17
C SER A 16 8.74 9.05 10.69
N LEU A 17 10.05 8.78 10.79
CA LEU A 17 11.09 9.65 10.22
C LEU A 17 10.98 9.77 8.70
N LEU A 18 10.69 8.66 8.01
CA LEU A 18 10.42 8.68 6.57
C LEU A 18 9.17 9.53 6.25
N CYS A 19 8.09 9.36 7.01
CA CYS A 19 6.87 10.12 6.80
C CYS A 19 7.09 11.63 7.02
N GLU A 20 7.82 12.02 8.06
CA GLU A 20 8.16 13.40 8.36
C GLU A 20 8.98 14.03 7.20
N SER A 21 10.03 13.36 6.75
CA SER A 21 10.87 13.82 5.64
C SER A 21 10.08 13.92 4.33
N ARG A 22 9.19 12.95 4.08
CA ARG A 22 8.33 12.95 2.91
C ARG A 22 7.33 14.10 2.95
N GLU A 23 6.71 14.35 4.09
CA GLU A 23 5.76 15.44 4.27
C GLU A 23 6.41 16.79 3.98
N GLU A 24 7.62 17.04 4.51
CA GLU A 24 8.37 18.27 4.26
C GLU A 24 8.63 18.49 2.77
N ILE A 25 9.13 17.47 2.08
CA ILE A 25 9.44 17.56 0.65
C ILE A 25 8.15 17.68 -0.18
N TYR A 26 7.16 16.85 0.06
CA TYR A 26 5.96 16.76 -0.78
C TYR A 26 5.09 18.01 -0.70
N ARG A 27 5.02 18.69 0.45
CA ARG A 27 4.32 19.98 0.57
C ARG A 27 4.93 21.05 -0.34
N ASN A 28 6.21 20.98 -0.65
CA ASN A 28 6.90 21.92 -1.53
C ASN A 28 6.70 21.57 -3.02
N PHE A 29 6.58 20.30 -3.36
CA PHE A 29 6.51 19.81 -4.74
C PHE A 29 5.09 19.62 -5.25
N TYR A 30 4.19 19.05 -4.44
CA TYR A 30 2.85 18.71 -4.86
C TYR A 30 1.85 19.77 -4.42
N LYS A 31 1.23 20.43 -5.40
CA LYS A 31 0.07 21.28 -5.19
C LYS A 31 -1.18 20.39 -5.23
N ASN A 32 -2.25 20.79 -4.56
CA ASN A 32 -3.55 20.12 -4.62
C ASN A 32 -3.58 18.66 -4.10
N SER A 33 -2.60 18.23 -3.32
CA SER A 33 -2.55 16.85 -2.77
C SER A 33 -2.48 15.74 -3.84
N ASP A 34 -1.95 16.03 -5.02
CA ASP A 34 -1.74 15.05 -6.11
C ASP A 34 -0.53 14.16 -5.82
N TYR A 35 -0.52 13.51 -4.64
CA TYR A 35 0.59 12.66 -4.22
C TYR A 35 0.68 11.37 -5.02
N PRO A 36 1.89 10.83 -5.26
CA PRO A 36 2.05 9.55 -5.94
C PRO A 36 1.46 8.39 -5.12
N ALA A 37 1.11 7.31 -5.80
CA ALA A 37 0.93 6.03 -5.14
C ALA A 37 2.25 5.55 -4.55
N ALA A 38 2.23 5.00 -3.35
CA ALA A 38 3.43 4.55 -2.66
C ALA A 38 3.17 3.40 -1.69
N THR A 39 4.20 2.58 -1.50
CA THR A 39 4.24 1.48 -0.52
C THR A 39 5.55 1.54 0.25
N VAL A 40 5.51 1.27 1.54
CA VAL A 40 6.71 1.21 2.40
C VAL A 40 6.64 -0.08 3.21
N ILE A 41 7.59 -0.97 2.95
CA ILE A 41 7.68 -2.30 3.57
C ILE A 41 9.00 -2.44 4.34
N GLY A 42 8.91 -3.02 5.53
CA GLY A 42 10.07 -3.46 6.30
C GLY A 42 10.71 -4.69 5.65
N ILE A 43 12.03 -4.69 5.53
CA ILE A 43 12.80 -5.80 4.97
C ILE A 43 13.94 -6.16 5.91
N GLU A 44 14.37 -7.41 5.91
CA GLU A 44 15.58 -7.84 6.61
C GLU A 44 16.83 -7.27 5.93
N GLY A 45 17.89 -7.04 6.71
CA GLY A 45 19.17 -6.55 6.22
C GLY A 45 19.48 -5.13 6.67
N ASN A 46 20.46 -4.49 6.02
CA ASN A 46 20.98 -3.17 6.40
C ASN A 46 20.94 -2.15 5.25
N LYS A 47 20.23 -2.44 4.17
CA LYS A 47 20.14 -1.57 2.99
C LYS A 47 18.70 -1.13 2.75
N ILE A 48 18.52 0.13 2.41
CA ILE A 48 17.26 0.64 1.90
C ILE A 48 17.19 0.36 0.41
N LEU A 49 16.14 -0.29 -0.04
CA LEU A 49 15.83 -0.44 -1.46
C LEU A 49 14.74 0.58 -1.82
N ILE A 50 15.01 1.41 -2.82
CA ILE A 50 14.05 2.37 -3.37
C ILE A 50 13.92 2.08 -4.85
N TYR A 51 12.69 1.93 -5.32
CA TYR A 51 12.38 1.95 -6.74
C TYR A 51 11.22 2.90 -6.99
N PHE A 52 11.19 3.50 -8.16
CA PHE A 52 10.12 4.41 -8.57
C PHE A 52 9.91 4.34 -10.07
N LEU A 53 8.69 4.68 -10.48
CA LEU A 53 8.36 4.94 -11.87
C LEU A 53 8.18 6.45 -12.05
N ALA A 54 8.92 7.02 -12.98
CA ALA A 54 8.74 8.39 -13.43
C ALA A 54 8.56 8.39 -14.94
N ALA A 55 7.51 9.02 -15.42
CA ALA A 55 7.18 9.04 -16.84
C ALA A 55 6.41 10.31 -17.21
N SER A 56 6.52 10.70 -18.48
CA SER A 56 5.60 11.68 -19.06
C SER A 56 4.30 10.98 -19.42
N CYS A 57 3.21 11.37 -18.79
CA CYS A 57 1.89 10.78 -18.99
C CYS A 57 0.99 11.74 -19.78
N GLU A 58 0.12 11.17 -20.61
CA GLU A 58 -0.97 11.93 -21.27
C GLU A 58 -2.06 12.29 -20.27
N THR A 59 -2.39 11.33 -19.40
CA THR A 59 -3.34 11.53 -18.31
C THR A 59 -2.72 11.10 -16.99
N TYR A 60 -3.06 11.81 -15.92
CA TYR A 60 -2.71 11.45 -14.55
C TYR A 60 -3.88 11.83 -13.63
N GLU A 61 -4.36 10.90 -12.84
CA GLU A 61 -5.49 11.08 -11.95
C GLU A 61 -5.23 10.37 -10.63
N VAL A 62 -5.39 11.10 -9.53
CA VAL A 62 -5.35 10.54 -8.18
C VAL A 62 -6.68 9.91 -7.85
N ILE A 63 -6.63 8.71 -7.27
CA ILE A 63 -7.83 7.95 -6.86
C ILE A 63 -7.73 7.65 -5.38
N GLU A 64 -8.73 8.10 -4.62
CA GLU A 64 -8.87 7.80 -3.21
C GLU A 64 -9.95 6.72 -2.97
N ASN A 65 -9.94 6.13 -1.78
CA ASN A 65 -10.86 5.03 -1.42
C ASN A 65 -11.94 5.55 -0.46
N GLU A 66 -13.19 5.46 -0.86
CA GLU A 66 -14.33 5.87 -0.03
C GLU A 66 -14.41 5.15 1.33
N ARG A 67 -13.80 3.98 1.43
CA ARG A 67 -13.74 3.18 2.67
C ARG A 67 -12.66 3.66 3.65
N GLN A 68 -11.75 4.52 3.19
CA GLN A 68 -10.56 4.95 3.93
C GLN A 68 -10.45 6.47 3.91
N VAL A 69 -9.94 7.04 4.99
CA VAL A 69 -9.50 8.43 5.01
C VAL A 69 -8.20 8.54 4.20
N SER A 70 -8.08 9.56 3.37
CA SER A 70 -6.83 9.85 2.65
C SER A 70 -5.66 9.97 3.62
N SER A 71 -4.52 9.37 3.29
CA SER A 71 -3.38 9.24 4.21
C SER A 71 -2.88 10.59 4.75
N TYR A 72 -2.92 11.61 3.93
CA TYR A 72 -2.54 12.99 4.26
C TYR A 72 -3.59 13.76 5.09
N ASN A 73 -4.77 13.17 5.31
CA ASN A 73 -5.85 13.70 6.15
C ASN A 73 -6.02 12.92 7.47
N TYR A 74 -5.10 12.05 7.81
CA TYR A 74 -5.15 11.33 9.08
C TYR A 74 -5.16 12.31 10.28
N PRO A 75 -5.94 12.00 11.33
CA PRO A 75 -6.04 12.86 12.51
C PRO A 75 -4.69 13.02 13.22
N GLN A 76 -4.21 14.25 13.40
CA GLN A 76 -2.90 14.52 14.02
C GLN A 76 -2.83 14.17 15.50
N ASN A 77 -3.97 14.13 16.20
CA ASN A 77 -4.04 13.68 17.59
C ASN A 77 -3.83 12.16 17.75
N ILE A 78 -3.85 11.40 16.66
CA ILE A 78 -3.64 9.95 16.65
C ILE A 78 -2.34 9.61 15.94
N PHE A 79 -2.02 10.32 14.85
CA PHE A 79 -0.83 10.11 14.03
C PHE A 79 0.00 11.38 14.03
N SER A 80 1.21 11.30 14.60
CA SER A 80 2.12 12.45 14.67
C SER A 80 2.59 12.89 13.28
N GLU A 81 2.79 11.93 12.37
CA GLU A 81 3.24 12.19 10.99
C GLU A 81 2.23 11.65 9.97
N LYS A 82 2.12 12.36 8.86
CA LYS A 82 1.24 11.95 7.75
C LYS A 82 2.00 11.15 6.71
N PRO A 83 1.50 9.98 6.30
CA PRO A 83 2.20 9.14 5.32
C PRO A 83 2.35 9.76 3.92
N MET A 84 1.57 10.75 3.55
CA MET A 84 1.65 11.54 2.31
C MET A 84 1.75 10.69 1.04
N PHE A 85 0.69 9.95 0.74
CA PHE A 85 0.55 9.18 -0.51
C PHE A 85 -0.93 9.12 -0.92
N SER A 86 -1.20 8.90 -2.19
CA SER A 86 -2.55 8.61 -2.69
C SER A 86 -2.82 7.12 -2.70
N ARG A 87 -4.07 6.71 -2.48
CA ARG A 87 -4.45 5.29 -2.43
C ARG A 87 -4.21 4.57 -3.75
N ALA A 88 -4.43 5.26 -4.85
CA ALA A 88 -4.05 4.80 -6.17
C ALA A 88 -3.83 5.99 -7.11
N VAL A 89 -3.16 5.75 -8.22
CA VAL A 89 -3.08 6.69 -9.33
C VAL A 89 -3.39 5.99 -10.64
N SER A 90 -4.18 6.64 -11.49
CA SER A 90 -4.46 6.20 -12.85
C SER A 90 -3.67 7.08 -13.83
N PHE A 91 -3.08 6.46 -14.85
CA PHE A 91 -2.34 7.18 -15.89
C PHE A 91 -2.39 6.45 -17.23
N SER A 92 -2.18 7.18 -18.29
CA SER A 92 -1.98 6.62 -19.63
C SER A 92 -0.79 7.28 -20.32
N PHE A 93 -0.15 6.54 -21.21
CA PHE A 93 0.91 7.06 -22.08
C PHE A 93 0.31 7.51 -23.43
N LYS A 94 0.97 8.47 -24.07
CA LYS A 94 0.53 9.04 -25.36
C LYS A 94 0.33 7.98 -26.44
N ASP A 95 1.19 6.98 -26.46
CA ASP A 95 1.18 5.92 -27.48
C ASP A 95 0.39 4.67 -27.03
N ASN A 96 -0.17 4.69 -25.84
CA ASN A 96 -0.96 3.59 -25.28
C ASN A 96 -2.16 4.13 -24.51
N ILE A 97 -3.33 4.08 -25.16
CA ILE A 97 -4.58 4.59 -24.60
C ILE A 97 -5.07 3.77 -23.39
N GLN A 98 -4.54 2.56 -23.20
CA GLN A 98 -4.93 1.74 -22.06
C GLN A 98 -4.43 2.37 -20.76
N LYS A 99 -5.36 2.84 -19.96
CA LYS A 99 -5.06 3.36 -18.63
C LYS A 99 -4.50 2.25 -17.73
N LYS A 100 -3.51 2.61 -16.94
CA LYS A 100 -2.97 1.78 -15.86
C LYS A 100 -3.36 2.39 -14.53
N ILE A 101 -3.61 1.56 -13.53
CA ILE A 101 -3.83 1.98 -12.15
C ILE A 101 -2.70 1.38 -11.30
N MET A 102 -1.91 2.23 -10.67
CA MET A 102 -0.98 1.81 -9.61
C MET A 102 -1.67 1.96 -8.28
N ILE A 103 -1.78 0.86 -7.56
CA ILE A 103 -2.45 0.76 -6.26
C ILE A 103 -1.38 0.71 -5.18
N SER A 104 -1.44 1.66 -4.26
CA SER A 104 -0.56 1.74 -3.09
C SER A 104 -0.74 0.57 -2.15
N GLY A 105 0.20 0.37 -1.26
CA GLY A 105 0.08 -0.56 -0.16
C GLY A 105 -1.26 -0.41 0.56
N THR A 106 -2.04 -1.48 0.53
CA THR A 106 -3.42 -1.54 1.00
C THR A 106 -3.55 -2.67 2.02
N ALA A 107 -3.84 -2.30 3.25
CA ALA A 107 -3.96 -3.20 4.39
C ALA A 107 -5.37 -3.20 4.98
N SER A 108 -5.54 -3.89 6.11
CA SER A 108 -6.80 -3.98 6.86
C SER A 108 -7.12 -2.68 7.61
N ILE A 109 -7.46 -1.63 6.86
CA ILE A 109 -7.76 -0.29 7.39
C ILE A 109 -9.15 0.14 6.93
N LYS A 110 -9.99 0.56 7.88
CA LYS A 110 -11.29 1.18 7.64
C LYS A 110 -11.28 2.61 8.21
N GLY A 111 -11.63 3.58 7.38
CA GLY A 111 -11.35 4.96 7.75
C GLY A 111 -9.84 5.19 7.89
N TYR A 112 -9.36 5.43 9.09
CA TYR A 112 -7.94 5.52 9.46
C TYR A 112 -7.51 4.44 10.46
N GLU A 113 -8.43 3.60 10.91
CA GLU A 113 -8.21 2.59 11.96
C GLU A 113 -7.83 1.23 11.38
N SER A 114 -6.85 0.57 11.99
CA SER A 114 -6.57 -0.84 11.75
C SER A 114 -7.70 -1.69 12.30
N VAL A 115 -8.16 -2.68 11.53
CA VAL A 115 -9.23 -3.57 11.96
C VAL A 115 -8.80 -5.03 11.87
N HIS A 116 -9.48 -5.90 12.63
CA HIS A 116 -9.20 -7.35 12.68
C HIS A 116 -7.80 -7.69 13.21
N GLU A 117 -7.35 -6.99 14.24
CA GLU A 117 -6.06 -7.28 14.89
C GLU A 117 -5.91 -8.79 15.21
N SER A 118 -4.70 -9.29 15.04
CA SER A 118 -4.32 -10.70 15.29
C SER A 118 -5.02 -11.76 14.43
N ASP A 119 -5.83 -11.38 13.43
CA ASP A 119 -6.51 -12.31 12.52
C ASP A 119 -6.13 -12.00 11.04
N VAL A 120 -5.06 -12.64 10.56
CA VAL A 120 -4.55 -12.41 9.22
C VAL A 120 -5.57 -12.75 8.12
N ALA A 121 -6.44 -13.74 8.37
CA ALA A 121 -7.44 -14.15 7.37
C ALA A 121 -8.53 -13.07 7.21
N LYS A 122 -8.97 -12.44 8.30
CA LYS A 122 -9.90 -11.31 8.24
C LYS A 122 -9.21 -10.04 7.78
N GLN A 123 -7.95 -9.82 8.15
CA GLN A 123 -7.17 -8.70 7.63
C GLN A 123 -7.02 -8.80 6.10
N LEU A 124 -6.76 -10.00 5.58
CA LEU A 124 -6.73 -10.21 4.13
C LEU A 124 -8.07 -9.90 3.48
N ASP A 125 -9.18 -10.37 4.04
CA ASP A 125 -10.52 -10.06 3.50
C ASP A 125 -10.79 -8.55 3.43
N GLU A 126 -10.38 -7.80 4.45
CA GLU A 126 -10.56 -6.34 4.47
C GLU A 126 -9.61 -5.64 3.49
N ALA A 127 -8.35 -6.07 3.42
CA ALA A 127 -7.39 -5.55 2.44
C ALA A 127 -7.87 -5.80 1.00
N LEU A 128 -8.41 -6.99 0.70
CA LEU A 128 -8.98 -7.31 -0.60
C LEU A 128 -10.23 -6.47 -0.93
N LYS A 129 -11.10 -6.19 0.05
CA LYS A 129 -12.23 -5.26 -0.14
C LYS A 129 -11.75 -3.85 -0.48
N ASN A 130 -10.72 -3.36 0.21
CA ASN A 130 -10.12 -2.06 -0.07
C ASN A 130 -9.46 -2.05 -1.45
N TYR A 131 -8.71 -3.09 -1.80
CA TYR A 131 -8.05 -3.24 -3.10
C TYR A 131 -9.06 -3.27 -4.26
N LYS A 132 -10.18 -3.97 -4.08
CA LYS A 132 -11.24 -4.12 -5.09
C LYS A 132 -11.86 -2.79 -5.52
N THR A 133 -11.80 -1.75 -4.70
CA THR A 133 -12.35 -0.44 -5.09
C THR A 133 -11.60 0.19 -6.27
N PHE A 134 -10.32 -0.18 -6.47
CA PHE A 134 -9.47 0.33 -7.54
C PHE A 134 -9.38 -0.62 -8.73
N ALA A 135 -9.25 -1.90 -8.44
CA ALA A 135 -9.17 -2.93 -9.46
C ALA A 135 -10.58 -3.21 -10.00
N LYS A 136 -10.90 -2.69 -11.18
CA LYS A 136 -12.03 -3.19 -11.94
C LYS A 136 -11.74 -4.62 -12.30
N LEU A 137 -12.22 -5.55 -11.50
CA LEU A 137 -12.08 -6.99 -11.71
C LEU A 137 -13.04 -7.44 -12.83
N GLU A 138 -12.90 -6.86 -14.01
CA GLU A 138 -13.52 -7.38 -15.20
C GLU A 138 -12.69 -8.54 -15.72
N SER A 139 -13.35 -9.50 -16.29
CA SER A 139 -13.06 -10.86 -16.69
C SER A 139 -11.67 -11.23 -17.28
N ASN A 140 -10.69 -10.37 -17.27
CA ASN A 140 -9.29 -10.67 -17.58
C ASN A 140 -8.33 -9.62 -16.99
N PRO A 141 -8.16 -9.58 -15.68
CA PRO A 141 -7.28 -8.59 -15.07
C PRO A 141 -5.83 -8.98 -15.31
N SER A 142 -5.12 -8.18 -16.10
CA SER A 142 -3.66 -8.19 -16.07
C SER A 142 -3.18 -7.51 -14.77
N ASN A 143 -3.61 -8.04 -13.63
CA ASN A 143 -3.19 -7.57 -12.33
C ASN A 143 -1.87 -8.23 -11.97
N ILE A 144 -0.90 -7.43 -11.61
CA ILE A 144 0.34 -7.92 -10.98
C ILE A 144 0.36 -7.37 -9.58
N CYS A 145 0.26 -8.25 -8.60
CA CYS A 145 0.20 -7.87 -7.20
C CYS A 145 1.40 -8.39 -6.42
N ARG A 146 1.87 -7.61 -5.48
CA ARG A 146 2.74 -8.06 -4.40
C ARG A 146 1.93 -8.08 -3.13
N VAL A 147 2.00 -9.18 -2.43
CA VAL A 147 1.34 -9.38 -1.14
C VAL A 147 2.44 -9.57 -0.11
N TYR A 148 2.48 -8.69 0.86
CA TYR A 148 3.46 -8.73 1.93
C TYR A 148 2.82 -9.31 3.18
N LEU A 149 3.44 -10.35 3.72
CA LEU A 149 3.00 -11.05 4.91
C LEU A 149 4.08 -10.92 5.99
N THR A 150 3.70 -10.60 7.21
CA THR A 150 4.67 -10.50 8.31
C THR A 150 5.25 -11.86 8.69
N LYS A 151 6.47 -11.87 9.22
CA LYS A 151 7.27 -13.08 9.49
C LYS A 151 6.55 -14.15 10.33
N TYR A 152 5.71 -13.75 11.25
CA TYR A 152 5.07 -14.66 12.21
C TYR A 152 3.79 -15.32 11.67
N GLN A 153 3.49 -15.18 10.37
CA GLN A 153 2.26 -15.69 9.76
C GLN A 153 2.46 -16.94 8.91
N THR A 154 3.58 -17.64 9.05
CA THR A 154 3.91 -18.83 8.26
C THR A 154 2.90 -19.97 8.42
N GLU A 155 2.32 -20.14 9.60
CA GLU A 155 1.26 -21.13 9.88
C GLU A 155 -0.05 -20.84 9.11
N ASN A 156 -0.26 -19.59 8.73
CA ASN A 156 -1.45 -19.12 8.01
C ASN A 156 -1.28 -19.10 6.48
N LEU A 157 -0.12 -19.50 5.95
CA LEU A 157 0.18 -19.47 4.52
C LEU A 157 -0.88 -20.17 3.67
N SER A 158 -1.34 -21.33 4.09
CA SER A 158 -2.33 -22.12 3.33
C SER A 158 -3.65 -21.36 3.17
N ILE A 159 -4.17 -20.75 4.23
CA ILE A 159 -5.41 -19.98 4.17
C ILE A 159 -5.23 -18.69 3.37
N VAL A 160 -4.09 -18.02 3.53
CA VAL A 160 -3.75 -16.80 2.79
C VAL A 160 -3.67 -17.10 1.29
N THR A 161 -2.89 -18.10 0.90
CA THR A 161 -2.73 -18.52 -0.50
C THR A 161 -4.07 -18.88 -1.14
N LYS A 162 -4.88 -19.70 -0.47
CA LYS A 162 -6.21 -20.08 -0.99
C LYS A 162 -7.12 -18.87 -1.22
N LYS A 163 -7.11 -17.88 -0.32
CA LYS A 163 -7.90 -16.64 -0.48
C LYS A 163 -7.39 -15.79 -1.64
N LEU A 164 -6.07 -15.68 -1.80
CA LEU A 164 -5.44 -14.94 -2.89
C LEU A 164 -5.73 -15.59 -4.25
N GLU A 165 -5.62 -16.91 -4.35
CA GLU A 165 -5.95 -17.67 -5.55
C GLU A 165 -7.42 -17.52 -5.96
N ASN A 166 -8.33 -17.53 -4.97
CA ASN A 166 -9.76 -17.29 -5.22
C ASN A 166 -10.05 -15.87 -5.71
N PHE A 167 -9.26 -14.90 -5.30
CA PHE A 167 -9.49 -13.50 -5.63
C PHE A 167 -8.79 -13.08 -6.93
N PHE A 168 -7.52 -13.39 -7.08
CA PHE A 168 -6.68 -12.99 -8.21
C PHE A 168 -6.57 -14.06 -9.30
N GLY A 169 -6.80 -15.31 -8.97
CA GLY A 169 -6.38 -16.44 -9.79
C GLY A 169 -4.92 -16.83 -9.53
N THR A 170 -4.52 -17.95 -10.11
CA THR A 170 -3.13 -18.41 -10.02
C THR A 170 -2.21 -17.53 -10.87
N ASN A 171 -0.99 -17.31 -10.42
CA ASN A 171 0.08 -16.57 -11.12
C ASN A 171 -0.12 -15.05 -11.29
N GLN A 172 -1.07 -14.43 -10.56
CA GLN A 172 -1.28 -12.98 -10.62
C GLN A 172 -0.78 -12.23 -9.38
N TYR A 173 -0.17 -12.93 -8.46
CA TYR A 173 0.43 -12.36 -7.26
C TYR A 173 1.75 -13.02 -6.91
N ILE A 174 2.57 -12.28 -6.17
CA ILE A 174 3.79 -12.78 -5.53
C ILE A 174 3.62 -12.57 -4.04
N LEU A 175 3.80 -13.63 -3.25
CA LEU A 175 3.79 -13.55 -1.80
C LEU A 175 5.21 -13.34 -1.28
N LEU A 176 5.41 -12.27 -0.52
CA LEU A 176 6.69 -11.82 0.01
C LEU A 176 6.60 -11.68 1.53
N GLN A 177 7.73 -11.83 2.21
CA GLN A 177 7.83 -11.50 3.61
C GLN A 177 8.21 -10.03 3.79
N GLY A 178 7.53 -9.31 4.69
CA GLY A 178 7.87 -7.94 5.02
C GLY A 178 7.07 -7.39 6.19
N ASP A 179 7.65 -6.47 6.95
CA ASP A 179 6.96 -5.78 8.02
C ASP A 179 6.13 -4.64 7.47
N ILE A 180 4.95 -4.44 8.04
CA ILE A 180 4.00 -3.42 7.61
C ILE A 180 4.15 -2.19 8.50
N CYS A 181 3.70 -1.04 8.03
CA CYS A 181 3.91 0.26 8.68
C CYS A 181 3.27 0.41 10.07
N ARG A 182 2.41 -0.52 10.49
CA ARG A 182 1.83 -0.60 11.82
C ARG A 182 2.00 -2.02 12.34
N SER A 183 2.37 -2.16 13.60
CA SER A 183 2.69 -3.46 14.23
C SER A 183 1.53 -4.44 14.29
N GLU A 184 0.30 -3.96 14.33
CA GLU A 184 -0.92 -4.76 14.35
C GLU A 184 -1.37 -5.24 12.96
N LEU A 185 -0.79 -4.71 11.88
CA LEU A 185 -1.09 -5.13 10.51
C LEU A 185 -0.20 -6.31 10.13
N LEU A 186 -0.81 -7.36 9.65
CA LEU A 186 -0.18 -8.64 9.34
C LEU A 186 -0.01 -8.90 7.85
N ILE A 187 -0.77 -8.17 7.01
CA ILE A 187 -0.77 -8.36 5.57
C ILE A 187 -1.06 -7.04 4.83
N GLU A 188 -0.37 -6.83 3.71
CA GLU A 188 -0.55 -5.66 2.84
C GLU A 188 -0.46 -6.07 1.37
N ILE A 189 -1.22 -5.41 0.50
CA ILE A 189 -1.28 -5.70 -0.93
C ILE A 189 -1.00 -4.42 -1.70
N GLU A 190 -0.09 -4.47 -2.66
CA GLU A 190 0.09 -3.43 -3.68
C GLU A 190 -0.03 -4.02 -5.07
N GLY A 191 -0.28 -3.21 -6.07
CA GLY A 191 -0.34 -3.77 -7.42
C GLY A 191 -0.51 -2.77 -8.54
N VAL A 192 -0.52 -3.33 -9.75
CA VAL A 192 -0.84 -2.62 -10.99
C VAL A 192 -2.01 -3.33 -11.66
N SER A 193 -3.01 -2.56 -12.04
CA SER A 193 -4.19 -3.03 -12.76
C SER A 193 -4.34 -2.27 -14.08
N ASN A 194 -5.01 -2.87 -15.04
CA ASN A 194 -5.56 -2.13 -16.17
C ASN A 194 -6.89 -1.48 -15.76
N ALA A 195 -7.13 -0.24 -16.22
CA ALA A 195 -8.40 0.46 -16.04
C ALA A 195 -9.33 0.23 -17.22
#